data_92184fa48323b54f4894aab3a67881c0
#
_entry.id   92184fa48323b54f4894aab3a67881c0
#
_cell.length_a   1.000
_cell.length_b   1.000
_cell.length_c   1.000
_cell.angle_alpha   90.00
_cell.angle_beta   90.00
_cell.angle_gamma   90.00
#
_symmetry.space_group_name_H-M   'P 1'
#
loop_
_entity.id
_entity.type
_entity.pdbx_description
1 polymer ?
#
loop_
_entity_poly.entity_id
_entity_poly.type
_entity_poly.pdbx_seq_one_letter_code
_entity_poly.pdbx_strand_id
1 'polypeptide(L)'
;MGRRSPFTFVWQNPAVEITSYGGGCVRLRGREGTIAADAYRSVVGPTGRGLTADIVTYSHADPHPDVVRGKRGASPDSDGRVARPTSLESAFLLDGPGEFEVRHVLISGVRTYRDDQKGTLNGPNVTFVYELDGLHAAHLGDIGHPLSEAMLGEIGAVDVVCVPIGGHLTPARASELVAQLDANLVVPLPVADDDAEGARELARFLHEMGVGQAPQPQPRLTVTASSVPQELTLILLETRGRG
;
A
#
# COMPACT_ATOMS: atom_id res chain seq x y z
N MET A 1 -23.56 47.28 22.93
CA MET A 1 -23.97 45.89 22.88
C MET A 1 -23.32 45.20 21.70
N GLY A 2 -22.11 44.65 21.90
CA GLY A 2 -21.33 44.01 20.86
C GLY A 2 -21.72 42.54 20.75
N ARG A 3 -22.26 42.13 19.60
CA ARG A 3 -22.49 40.71 19.31
C ARG A 3 -21.15 40.06 18.96
N ARG A 4 -20.68 39.16 19.86
CA ARG A 4 -19.58 38.25 19.56
C ARG A 4 -20.12 37.19 18.61
N SER A 5 -19.61 37.13 17.36
CA SER A 5 -19.81 36.01 16.46
C SER A 5 -19.24 34.76 17.13
N PRO A 6 -19.99 33.65 17.19
CA PRO A 6 -19.42 32.38 17.58
C PRO A 6 -18.46 31.91 16.46
N PHE A 7 -17.17 31.93 16.75
CA PHE A 7 -16.21 31.22 15.89
C PHE A 7 -16.52 29.72 16.03
N THR A 8 -17.23 29.18 15.05
CA THR A 8 -17.37 27.74 14.90
C THR A 8 -16.02 27.21 14.42
N PHE A 9 -15.23 26.63 15.30
CA PHE A 9 -14.01 25.93 14.96
C PHE A 9 -14.44 24.65 14.23
N VAL A 10 -14.42 24.68 12.92
CA VAL A 10 -14.62 23.47 12.10
C VAL A 10 -13.29 22.71 12.14
N TRP A 11 -13.23 21.64 12.90
CA TRP A 11 -12.14 20.68 12.83
C TRP A 11 -12.21 20.04 11.45
N GLN A 12 -11.41 20.52 10.51
CA GLN A 12 -11.21 19.81 9.26
C GLN A 12 -10.29 18.63 9.59
N ASN A 13 -10.78 17.41 9.40
CA ASN A 13 -9.92 16.24 9.46
C ASN A 13 -8.80 16.43 8.42
N PRO A 14 -7.53 16.23 8.82
CA PRO A 14 -6.42 16.35 7.90
C PRO A 14 -6.57 15.36 6.75
N ALA A 15 -6.12 15.74 5.57
CA ALA A 15 -6.18 14.89 4.41
C ALA A 15 -4.94 14.00 4.31
N VAL A 16 -5.16 12.75 4.00
CA VAL A 16 -4.11 11.80 3.62
C VAL A 16 -3.95 11.80 2.11
N GLU A 17 -2.71 11.98 1.66
CA GLU A 17 -2.32 11.89 0.25
C GLU A 17 -1.69 10.53 -0.02
N ILE A 18 -2.21 9.78 -1.00
CA ILE A 18 -1.68 8.48 -1.43
C ILE A 18 -1.13 8.62 -2.85
N THR A 19 0.13 8.25 -3.05
CA THR A 19 0.83 8.28 -4.34
C THR A 19 1.47 6.94 -4.65
N SER A 20 1.38 6.48 -5.91
CA SER A 20 2.04 5.25 -6.38
C SER A 20 3.42 5.55 -6.97
N TYR A 21 4.38 4.66 -6.68
CA TYR A 21 5.72 4.65 -7.26
C TYR A 21 5.95 3.43 -8.16
N GLY A 22 4.90 2.62 -8.40
CA GLY A 22 4.92 1.39 -9.20
C GLY A 22 5.38 0.18 -8.40
N GLY A 23 5.20 -1.02 -8.97
CA GLY A 23 5.66 -2.29 -8.36
C GLY A 23 5.14 -2.53 -6.94
N GLY A 24 3.90 -2.14 -6.65
CA GLY A 24 3.32 -2.24 -5.31
C GLY A 24 3.69 -1.08 -4.37
N CYS A 25 4.69 -0.26 -4.70
CA CYS A 25 5.14 0.81 -3.81
C CYS A 25 4.17 1.99 -3.78
N VAL A 26 3.72 2.34 -2.56
CA VAL A 26 2.90 3.53 -2.31
C VAL A 26 3.48 4.38 -1.19
N ARG A 27 3.25 5.68 -1.27
CA ARG A 27 3.48 6.60 -0.17
C ARG A 27 2.16 7.16 0.33
N LEU A 28 1.92 7.05 1.64
CA LEU A 28 0.85 7.70 2.36
C LEU A 28 1.45 8.88 3.12
N ARG A 29 0.88 10.07 2.97
CA ARG A 29 1.34 11.28 3.64
C ARG A 29 0.18 11.98 4.32
N GLY A 30 0.24 12.09 5.62
CA GLY A 30 -0.69 12.85 6.44
C GLY A 30 0.03 13.88 7.30
N ARG A 31 -0.68 14.46 8.24
CA ARG A 31 -0.13 15.38 9.24
C ARG A 31 0.69 14.64 10.30
N GLU A 32 0.24 13.46 10.71
CA GLU A 32 0.87 12.66 11.77
C GLU A 32 2.18 12.02 11.29
N GLY A 33 2.31 11.73 10.00
CA GLY A 33 3.52 11.14 9.45
C GLY A 33 3.44 10.83 7.96
N THR A 34 4.53 10.29 7.47
CA THR A 34 4.66 9.82 6.09
C THR A 34 5.16 8.38 6.09
N ILE A 35 4.46 7.50 5.39
CA ILE A 35 4.75 6.08 5.27
C ILE A 35 5.12 5.77 3.82
N ALA A 36 6.16 4.98 3.61
CA ALA A 36 6.48 4.37 2.33
C ALA A 36 6.31 2.85 2.46
N ALA A 37 5.32 2.28 1.79
CA ALA A 37 5.10 0.84 1.75
C ALA A 37 5.77 0.24 0.51
N ASP A 38 6.48 -0.88 0.71
CA ASP A 38 7.15 -1.67 -0.33
C ASP A 38 8.07 -0.86 -1.26
N ALA A 39 8.78 0.11 -0.66
CA ALA A 39 9.75 0.94 -1.36
C ALA A 39 11.06 0.18 -1.60
N TYR A 40 10.98 -0.97 -2.28
CA TYR A 40 12.15 -1.80 -2.60
C TYR A 40 13.14 -1.08 -3.51
N ARG A 41 14.44 -1.37 -3.34
CA ARG A 41 15.47 -0.83 -4.23
C ARG A 41 15.29 -1.29 -5.68
N SER A 42 14.72 -2.47 -5.91
CA SER A 42 14.34 -2.95 -7.23
C SER A 42 13.23 -2.12 -7.89
N VAL A 43 12.37 -1.50 -7.09
CA VAL A 43 11.22 -0.70 -7.56
C VAL A 43 11.58 0.77 -7.72
N VAL A 44 12.09 1.40 -6.64
CA VAL A 44 12.35 2.86 -6.62
C VAL A 44 13.82 3.22 -6.87
N GLY A 45 14.65 2.22 -7.11
CA GLY A 45 16.10 2.39 -7.31
C GLY A 45 16.87 2.57 -5.99
N PRO A 46 18.22 2.50 -6.05
CA PRO A 46 19.07 2.52 -4.87
C PRO A 46 19.00 3.85 -4.09
N THR A 47 18.65 4.95 -4.75
CA THR A 47 18.50 6.27 -4.13
C THR A 47 17.07 6.59 -3.71
N GLY A 48 16.07 5.77 -4.10
CA GLY A 48 14.66 5.98 -3.78
C GLY A 48 13.96 7.06 -4.60
N ARG A 49 14.55 7.57 -5.70
CA ARG A 49 13.95 8.59 -6.59
C ARG A 49 13.39 9.82 -5.85
N GLY A 50 14.03 10.22 -4.75
CA GLY A 50 13.57 11.34 -3.92
C GLY A 50 12.35 11.01 -3.04
N LEU A 51 11.97 9.74 -2.92
CA LEU A 51 10.97 9.29 -1.97
C LEU A 51 11.51 9.48 -0.55
N THR A 52 10.76 10.21 0.28
CA THR A 52 11.06 10.41 1.69
C THR A 52 9.88 9.94 2.53
N ALA A 53 10.18 9.35 3.68
CA ALA A 53 9.19 8.91 4.64
C ALA A 53 9.75 8.93 6.07
N ASP A 54 8.87 8.96 7.06
CA ASP A 54 9.20 8.75 8.47
C ASP A 54 9.26 7.28 8.82
N ILE A 55 8.43 6.48 8.12
CA ILE A 55 8.25 5.05 8.33
C ILE A 55 8.36 4.35 6.97
N VAL A 56 9.07 3.23 6.93
CA VAL A 56 9.10 2.34 5.78
C VAL A 56 8.63 0.95 6.21
N THR A 57 7.71 0.38 5.45
CA THR A 57 7.23 -0.99 5.68
C THR A 57 7.57 -1.86 4.49
N TYR A 58 7.95 -3.10 4.76
CA TYR A 58 8.17 -4.11 3.72
C TYR A 58 7.29 -5.32 4.00
N SER A 59 6.39 -5.62 3.08
CA SER A 59 5.45 -6.73 3.19
C SER A 59 6.13 -8.11 2.99
N HIS A 60 7.20 -8.16 2.21
CA HIS A 60 7.96 -9.38 1.89
C HIS A 60 9.42 -9.03 1.55
N ALA A 61 10.22 -10.01 1.17
CA ALA A 61 11.58 -9.77 0.68
C ALA A 61 11.55 -9.01 -0.66
N ASP A 62 12.63 -8.25 -0.96
CA ASP A 62 12.74 -7.57 -2.26
C ASP A 62 12.57 -8.60 -3.39
N PRO A 63 11.57 -8.45 -4.28
CA PRO A 63 11.27 -9.41 -5.32
C PRO A 63 12.41 -9.58 -6.32
N HIS A 64 13.22 -8.55 -6.51
CA HIS A 64 14.34 -8.52 -7.47
C HIS A 64 15.62 -7.96 -6.87
N PRO A 65 16.19 -8.61 -5.84
CA PRO A 65 17.37 -8.08 -5.14
C PRO A 65 18.60 -7.92 -6.06
N ASP A 66 18.66 -8.63 -7.18
CA ASP A 66 19.76 -8.58 -8.15
C ASP A 66 19.62 -7.47 -9.18
N VAL A 67 18.40 -6.96 -9.45
CA VAL A 67 18.13 -5.94 -10.48
C VAL A 67 18.67 -4.57 -10.07
N VAL A 68 18.80 -4.30 -8.78
CA VAL A 68 19.38 -3.04 -8.27
C VAL A 68 20.82 -2.84 -8.71
N ARG A 69 21.40 -3.78 -9.41
CA ARG A 69 22.80 -4.00 -9.46
C ARG A 69 23.42 -3.84 -10.78
N GLY A 70 23.05 -3.58 -11.76
CA GLY A 70 24.03 -3.46 -12.86
C GLY A 70 25.45 -3.97 -12.47
N LYS A 71 25.62 -4.50 -11.25
CA LYS A 71 26.76 -5.16 -10.62
C LYS A 71 26.25 -6.14 -9.57
N ARG A 72 26.64 -7.43 -9.71
CA ARG A 72 26.35 -8.52 -8.77
C ARG A 72 26.49 -8.10 -7.31
N GLY A 73 25.54 -8.44 -6.53
CA GLY A 73 25.64 -8.63 -5.09
C GLY A 73 25.12 -7.43 -4.26
N ALA A 74 23.77 -7.10 -4.06
CA ALA A 74 23.26 -6.51 -2.83
C ALA A 74 22.87 -7.65 -1.90
N SER A 75 23.71 -7.96 -0.99
CA SER A 75 23.33 -8.74 0.16
C SER A 75 22.23 -8.00 0.91
N PRO A 76 21.33 -8.68 1.60
CA PRO A 76 20.56 -8.07 2.67
C PRO A 76 21.49 -7.21 3.52
N ASP A 77 21.00 -6.18 4.17
CA ASP A 77 21.75 -5.50 5.20
C ASP A 77 22.41 -6.54 6.11
N SER A 78 23.53 -6.22 6.73
CA SER A 78 24.35 -7.15 7.53
C SER A 78 23.58 -7.94 8.59
N ASP A 79 22.34 -7.53 8.90
CA ASP A 79 21.40 -8.16 9.83
C ASP A 79 20.28 -8.96 9.12
N GLY A 80 20.36 -9.16 7.81
CA GLY A 80 19.41 -9.97 7.03
C GLY A 80 18.11 -9.26 6.64
N ARG A 81 17.99 -7.95 6.92
CA ARG A 81 16.80 -7.15 6.58
C ARG A 81 16.79 -6.68 5.13
N VAL A 82 15.63 -6.24 4.64
CA VAL A 82 15.50 -5.65 3.31
C VAL A 82 16.34 -4.38 3.20
N ALA A 83 17.21 -4.32 2.19
CA ALA A 83 18.08 -3.17 1.96
C ALA A 83 17.25 -1.95 1.52
N ARG A 84 17.27 -0.89 2.34
CA ARG A 84 16.54 0.35 2.07
C ARG A 84 17.22 1.22 1.02
N PRO A 85 16.45 1.97 0.20
CA PRO A 85 17.01 3.09 -0.57
C PRO A 85 17.66 4.12 0.34
N THR A 86 18.70 4.82 -0.15
CA THR A 86 19.44 5.79 0.69
C THR A 86 18.55 6.93 1.21
N SER A 87 17.53 7.33 0.47
CA SER A 87 16.56 8.35 0.92
C SER A 87 15.68 7.92 2.09
N LEU A 88 15.65 6.63 2.41
CA LEU A 88 14.83 6.04 3.48
C LEU A 88 15.67 5.44 4.62
N GLU A 89 16.98 5.61 4.62
CA GLU A 89 17.87 5.06 5.67
C GLU A 89 17.53 5.56 7.07
N SER A 90 17.04 6.81 7.18
CA SER A 90 16.62 7.42 8.45
C SER A 90 15.19 7.07 8.87
N ALA A 91 14.40 6.44 7.99
CA ALA A 91 13.03 6.05 8.29
C ALA A 91 12.99 4.87 9.28
N PHE A 92 11.94 4.82 10.11
CA PHE A 92 11.70 3.67 10.98
C PHE A 92 11.28 2.47 10.13
N LEU A 93 11.99 1.35 10.27
CA LEU A 93 11.74 0.14 9.46
C LEU A 93 10.82 -0.84 10.18
N LEU A 94 9.79 -1.29 9.47
CA LEU A 94 8.91 -2.39 9.85
C LEU A 94 8.88 -3.43 8.71
N ASP A 95 9.25 -4.66 9.01
CA ASP A 95 9.34 -5.76 8.04
C ASP A 95 8.77 -7.09 8.61
N GLY A 96 7.90 -7.00 9.62
CA GLY A 96 7.28 -8.15 10.28
C GLY A 96 5.90 -7.84 10.83
N PRO A 97 5.14 -8.89 11.21
CA PRO A 97 3.83 -8.72 11.85
C PRO A 97 3.97 -8.18 13.28
N GLY A 98 2.94 -7.50 13.76
CA GLY A 98 2.87 -6.91 15.09
C GLY A 98 2.10 -5.61 15.10
N GLU A 99 1.98 -5.01 16.28
CA GLU A 99 1.35 -3.70 16.49
C GLU A 99 2.44 -2.69 16.87
N PHE A 100 2.40 -1.53 16.23
CA PHE A 100 3.41 -0.50 16.37
C PHE A 100 2.75 0.86 16.45
N GLU A 101 3.35 1.76 17.21
CA GLU A 101 3.04 3.19 17.18
C GLU A 101 4.33 3.96 16.89
N VAL A 102 4.34 4.69 15.79
CA VAL A 102 5.49 5.51 15.38
C VAL A 102 4.99 6.90 15.02
N ARG A 103 5.41 7.93 15.79
CA ARG A 103 4.99 9.34 15.58
C ARG A 103 3.46 9.53 15.50
N HIS A 104 2.71 8.87 16.38
CA HIS A 104 1.23 8.89 16.41
C HIS A 104 0.54 8.13 15.26
N VAL A 105 1.28 7.50 14.37
CA VAL A 105 0.72 6.57 13.39
C VAL A 105 0.63 5.19 14.03
N LEU A 106 -0.57 4.63 14.09
CA LEU A 106 -0.77 3.25 14.52
C LEU A 106 -0.63 2.34 13.30
N ILE A 107 0.13 1.26 13.46
CA ILE A 107 0.43 0.33 12.37
C ILE A 107 0.24 -1.09 12.86
N SER A 108 -0.65 -1.82 12.21
CA SER A 108 -0.84 -3.25 12.46
C SER A 108 -0.28 -4.05 11.28
N GLY A 109 0.66 -4.94 11.55
CA GLY A 109 1.19 -5.90 10.59
C GLY A 109 0.55 -7.26 10.82
N VAL A 110 -0.31 -7.71 9.89
CA VAL A 110 -0.99 -9.01 9.95
C VAL A 110 -0.23 -10.01 9.09
N ARG A 111 0.08 -11.18 9.68
CA ARG A 111 0.78 -12.24 8.96
C ARG A 111 -0.12 -12.84 7.87
N THR A 112 0.32 -12.71 6.63
CA THR A 112 -0.27 -13.31 5.44
C THR A 112 0.82 -14.04 4.64
N TYR A 113 0.49 -14.53 3.45
CA TYR A 113 1.42 -15.31 2.64
C TYR A 113 1.24 -14.99 1.16
N ARG A 114 2.27 -15.27 0.37
CA ARG A 114 2.27 -15.08 -1.08
C ARG A 114 1.73 -16.29 -1.85
N ASP A 115 1.18 -17.28 -1.14
CA ASP A 115 0.55 -18.48 -1.68
C ASP A 115 -0.54 -18.99 -0.72
N ASP A 116 -1.35 -19.94 -1.18
CA ASP A 116 -2.41 -20.58 -0.41
C ASP A 116 -1.93 -21.77 0.46
N GLN A 117 -0.61 -21.99 0.51
CA GLN A 117 0.05 -23.06 1.28
C GLN A 117 0.88 -22.51 2.45
N LYS A 118 0.44 -21.40 3.04
CA LYS A 118 1.09 -20.75 4.19
C LYS A 118 2.56 -20.37 3.93
N GLY A 119 2.84 -19.90 2.72
CA GLY A 119 4.17 -19.41 2.33
C GLY A 119 5.18 -20.49 1.98
N THR A 120 4.75 -21.75 1.81
CA THR A 120 5.70 -22.84 1.47
C THR A 120 6.22 -22.75 0.03
N LEU A 121 5.50 -22.10 -0.86
CA LEU A 121 5.90 -21.92 -2.26
C LEU A 121 6.58 -20.58 -2.51
N ASN A 122 5.91 -19.48 -2.09
CA ASN A 122 6.31 -18.12 -2.46
C ASN A 122 6.77 -17.27 -1.25
N GLY A 123 6.73 -17.85 -0.06
CA GLY A 123 7.19 -17.20 1.16
C GLY A 123 6.13 -16.41 1.93
N PRO A 124 6.54 -15.80 3.06
CA PRO A 124 5.67 -14.99 3.89
C PRO A 124 5.34 -13.64 3.23
N ASN A 125 4.23 -13.06 3.68
CA ASN A 125 3.80 -11.70 3.43
C ASN A 125 3.29 -11.08 4.73
N VAL A 126 3.31 -9.76 4.82
CA VAL A 126 2.67 -8.99 5.89
C VAL A 126 1.71 -8.01 5.23
N THR A 127 0.45 -8.10 5.58
CA THR A 127 -0.52 -7.06 5.27
C THR A 127 -0.41 -5.98 6.33
N PHE A 128 -0.13 -4.75 5.94
CA PHE A 128 -0.05 -3.62 6.86
C PHE A 128 -1.32 -2.78 6.82
N VAL A 129 -1.83 -2.44 7.99
CA VAL A 129 -2.91 -1.46 8.16
C VAL A 129 -2.34 -0.25 8.88
N TYR A 130 -2.57 0.93 8.32
CA TYR A 130 -2.11 2.20 8.84
C TYR A 130 -3.32 3.01 9.30
N GLU A 131 -3.36 3.40 10.56
CA GLU A 131 -4.24 4.45 11.04
C GLU A 131 -3.47 5.77 10.99
N LEU A 132 -3.83 6.63 10.04
CA LEU A 132 -3.17 7.90 9.77
C LEU A 132 -4.21 9.00 9.64
N ASP A 133 -4.15 9.99 10.52
CA ASP A 133 -5.10 11.12 10.54
C ASP A 133 -6.58 10.65 10.61
N GLY A 134 -6.84 9.52 11.29
CA GLY A 134 -8.16 8.92 11.42
C GLY A 134 -8.65 8.16 10.18
N LEU A 135 -7.80 7.94 9.18
CA LEU A 135 -8.06 7.11 8.01
C LEU A 135 -7.39 5.73 8.20
N HIS A 136 -8.12 4.65 7.95
CA HIS A 136 -7.59 3.29 7.97
C HIS A 136 -7.26 2.83 6.54
N ALA A 137 -5.97 2.69 6.25
CA ALA A 137 -5.49 2.26 4.93
C ALA A 137 -4.78 0.91 5.03
N ALA A 138 -5.25 -0.09 4.31
CA ALA A 138 -4.59 -1.39 4.21
C ALA A 138 -3.72 -1.49 2.96
N HIS A 139 -2.48 -1.94 3.13
CA HIS A 139 -1.58 -2.34 2.06
C HIS A 139 -1.41 -3.86 2.11
N LEU A 140 -1.92 -4.56 1.10
CA LEU A 140 -1.96 -6.03 1.13
C LEU A 140 -0.62 -6.69 0.80
N GLY A 141 0.37 -5.89 0.38
CA GLY A 141 1.67 -6.41 -0.08
C GLY A 141 1.54 -7.21 -1.36
N ASP A 142 2.12 -8.40 -1.38
CA ASP A 142 2.01 -9.37 -2.49
C ASP A 142 1.28 -10.64 -2.01
N ILE A 143 0.13 -10.44 -1.35
CA ILE A 143 -0.70 -11.54 -0.83
C ILE A 143 -1.15 -12.47 -1.96
N GLY A 144 -1.15 -13.79 -1.72
CA GLY A 144 -1.49 -14.83 -2.71
C GLY A 144 -2.67 -15.73 -2.30
N HIS A 145 -3.46 -15.36 -1.29
CA HIS A 145 -4.57 -16.17 -0.79
C HIS A 145 -5.72 -15.30 -0.26
N PRO A 146 -6.96 -15.82 -0.16
CA PRO A 146 -8.06 -15.17 0.53
C PRO A 146 -7.78 -14.99 2.02
N LEU A 147 -8.37 -13.98 2.65
CA LEU A 147 -8.24 -13.73 4.08
C LEU A 147 -9.15 -14.69 4.88
N SER A 148 -8.60 -15.25 5.97
CA SER A 148 -9.40 -15.98 6.94
C SER A 148 -10.16 -15.03 7.87
N GLU A 149 -11.21 -15.51 8.55
CA GLU A 149 -11.94 -14.71 9.55
C GLU A 149 -11.03 -14.15 10.64
N ALA A 150 -10.02 -14.91 11.08
CA ALA A 150 -9.05 -14.43 12.05
C ALA A 150 -8.22 -13.26 11.50
N MET A 151 -7.73 -13.35 10.25
CA MET A 151 -6.99 -12.27 9.59
C MET A 151 -7.87 -11.03 9.37
N LEU A 152 -9.13 -11.22 8.97
CA LEU A 152 -10.09 -10.12 8.85
C LEU A 152 -10.33 -9.43 10.20
N GLY A 153 -10.42 -10.22 11.29
CA GLY A 153 -10.54 -9.67 12.64
C GLY A 153 -9.31 -8.87 13.09
N GLU A 154 -8.09 -9.30 12.69
CA GLU A 154 -6.86 -8.56 12.99
C GLU A 154 -6.70 -7.31 12.12
N ILE A 155 -7.12 -7.35 10.85
CA ILE A 155 -7.09 -6.21 9.92
C ILE A 155 -8.11 -5.14 10.37
N GLY A 156 -9.29 -5.56 10.81
CA GLY A 156 -10.36 -4.66 11.21
C GLY A 156 -11.01 -3.88 10.06
N ALA A 157 -11.60 -2.74 10.38
CA ALA A 157 -12.26 -1.88 9.40
C ALA A 157 -11.23 -1.14 8.53
N VAL A 158 -11.47 -1.05 7.23
CA VAL A 158 -10.57 -0.42 6.26
C VAL A 158 -11.35 0.57 5.39
N ASP A 159 -10.87 1.80 5.31
CA ASP A 159 -11.43 2.84 4.42
C ASP A 159 -10.84 2.74 3.01
N VAL A 160 -9.53 2.49 2.94
CA VAL A 160 -8.75 2.41 1.69
C VAL A 160 -8.00 1.09 1.64
N VAL A 161 -8.15 0.33 0.57
CA VAL A 161 -7.35 -0.86 0.32
C VAL A 161 -6.46 -0.68 -0.92
N CYS A 162 -5.16 -0.90 -0.73
CA CYS A 162 -4.17 -1.04 -1.80
C CYS A 162 -4.02 -2.53 -2.11
N VAL A 163 -4.53 -2.97 -3.27
CA VAL A 163 -4.59 -4.37 -3.66
C VAL A 163 -3.61 -4.69 -4.79
N PRO A 164 -2.75 -5.73 -4.67
CA PRO A 164 -1.80 -6.11 -5.71
C PRO A 164 -2.53 -6.73 -6.92
N ILE A 165 -2.14 -6.33 -8.12
CA ILE A 165 -2.68 -6.83 -9.39
C ILE A 165 -1.55 -7.38 -10.25
N GLY A 166 -1.68 -8.63 -10.70
CA GLY A 166 -0.68 -9.28 -11.55
C GLY A 166 0.51 -9.89 -10.80
N GLY A 167 0.37 -10.06 -9.47
CA GLY A 167 1.29 -10.81 -8.62
C GLY A 167 0.81 -12.27 -8.44
N HIS A 168 0.72 -12.70 -7.18
CA HIS A 168 0.29 -14.07 -6.85
C HIS A 168 -1.24 -14.27 -6.78
N LEU A 169 -2.02 -13.19 -6.92
CA LEU A 169 -3.48 -13.25 -7.00
C LEU A 169 -3.96 -13.22 -8.45
N THR A 170 -4.94 -14.06 -8.76
CA THR A 170 -5.74 -13.87 -9.98
C THR A 170 -6.65 -12.65 -9.81
N PRO A 171 -7.09 -11.99 -10.91
CA PRO A 171 -8.03 -10.86 -10.84
C PRO A 171 -9.32 -11.18 -10.06
N ALA A 172 -9.88 -12.39 -10.23
CA ALA A 172 -11.06 -12.83 -9.50
C ALA A 172 -10.80 -12.91 -7.97
N ARG A 173 -9.66 -13.48 -7.55
CA ARG A 173 -9.30 -13.53 -6.13
C ARG A 173 -8.99 -12.15 -5.55
N ALA A 174 -8.43 -11.25 -6.34
CA ALA A 174 -8.24 -9.85 -5.92
C ALA A 174 -9.59 -9.15 -5.69
N SER A 175 -10.57 -9.39 -6.56
CA SER A 175 -11.96 -8.90 -6.38
C SER A 175 -12.62 -9.49 -5.13
N GLU A 176 -12.44 -10.79 -4.86
CA GLU A 176 -12.91 -11.44 -3.63
C GLU A 176 -12.30 -10.82 -2.37
N LEU A 177 -10.99 -10.51 -2.37
CA LEU A 177 -10.33 -9.84 -1.25
C LEU A 177 -10.90 -8.44 -0.99
N VAL A 178 -11.17 -7.67 -2.04
CA VAL A 178 -11.81 -6.36 -1.92
C VAL A 178 -13.18 -6.51 -1.26
N ALA A 179 -13.97 -7.50 -1.69
CA ALA A 179 -15.28 -7.77 -1.11
C ALA A 179 -15.20 -8.24 0.37
N GLN A 180 -14.17 -9.03 0.73
CA GLN A 180 -13.95 -9.47 2.12
C GLN A 180 -13.61 -8.29 3.06
N LEU A 181 -12.87 -7.29 2.58
CA LEU A 181 -12.43 -6.14 3.37
C LEU A 181 -13.51 -5.04 3.46
N ASP A 182 -14.51 -5.06 2.59
CA ASP A 182 -15.60 -4.08 2.53
C ASP A 182 -15.12 -2.61 2.51
N ALA A 183 -13.94 -2.39 1.88
CA ALA A 183 -13.34 -1.08 1.79
C ALA A 183 -14.04 -0.20 0.74
N ASN A 184 -14.31 1.05 1.08
CA ASN A 184 -14.99 1.97 0.16
C ASN A 184 -14.08 2.54 -0.93
N LEU A 185 -12.78 2.67 -0.65
CA LEU A 185 -11.79 3.11 -1.65
C LEU A 185 -10.84 1.96 -2.00
N VAL A 186 -10.74 1.65 -3.27
CA VAL A 186 -9.88 0.58 -3.79
C VAL A 186 -8.83 1.17 -4.72
N VAL A 187 -7.56 0.96 -4.38
CA VAL A 187 -6.40 1.38 -5.17
C VAL A 187 -5.70 0.13 -5.70
N PRO A 188 -5.98 -0.31 -6.93
CA PRO A 188 -5.25 -1.41 -7.53
C PRO A 188 -3.81 -1.00 -7.84
N LEU A 189 -2.87 -1.84 -7.43
CA LEU A 189 -1.43 -1.64 -7.61
C LEU A 189 -0.88 -2.71 -8.57
N PRO A 190 -0.61 -2.38 -9.83
CA PRO A 190 0.07 -3.31 -10.73
C PRO A 190 1.45 -3.67 -10.18
N VAL A 191 1.68 -4.96 -9.94
CA VAL A 191 2.94 -5.51 -9.40
C VAL A 191 3.64 -6.44 -10.40
N ALA A 192 3.06 -6.67 -11.59
CA ALA A 192 3.67 -7.45 -12.65
C ALA A 192 4.97 -6.80 -13.14
N ASP A 193 5.95 -7.63 -13.51
CA ASP A 193 7.27 -7.19 -13.99
C ASP A 193 7.21 -6.50 -15.35
N ASP A 194 6.26 -6.91 -16.18
CA ASP A 194 6.01 -6.36 -17.52
C ASP A 194 4.81 -5.42 -17.52
N ASP A 195 4.99 -4.20 -18.02
CA ASP A 195 3.93 -3.17 -18.05
C ASP A 195 2.71 -3.60 -18.88
N ALA A 196 2.92 -4.36 -19.96
CA ALA A 196 1.83 -4.85 -20.80
C ALA A 196 1.05 -5.96 -20.08
N GLU A 197 1.71 -6.80 -19.30
CA GLU A 197 1.08 -7.80 -18.46
C GLU A 197 0.29 -7.12 -17.33
N GLY A 198 0.90 -6.17 -16.63
CA GLY A 198 0.24 -5.38 -15.59
C GLY A 198 -1.03 -4.68 -16.09
N ALA A 199 -0.98 -4.12 -17.30
CA ALA A 199 -2.15 -3.50 -17.92
C ALA A 199 -3.26 -4.52 -18.25
N ARG A 200 -2.90 -5.72 -18.71
CA ARG A 200 -3.87 -6.80 -18.99
C ARG A 200 -4.54 -7.29 -17.70
N GLU A 201 -3.74 -7.55 -16.67
CA GLU A 201 -4.26 -8.00 -15.36
C GLU A 201 -5.14 -6.94 -14.71
N LEU A 202 -4.77 -5.67 -14.79
CA LEU A 202 -5.60 -4.56 -14.34
C LEU A 202 -6.93 -4.50 -15.08
N ALA A 203 -6.93 -4.65 -16.41
CA ALA A 203 -8.16 -4.66 -17.21
C ALA A 203 -9.08 -5.82 -16.83
N ARG A 204 -8.52 -7.01 -16.55
CA ARG A 204 -9.28 -8.17 -16.06
C ARG A 204 -9.86 -7.91 -14.66
N PHE A 205 -9.06 -7.35 -13.75
CA PHE A 205 -9.53 -7.00 -12.42
C PHE A 205 -10.68 -5.99 -12.46
N LEU A 206 -10.57 -4.94 -13.28
CA LEU A 206 -11.65 -3.97 -13.46
C LEU A 206 -12.94 -4.64 -13.98
N HIS A 207 -12.79 -5.62 -14.88
CA HIS A 207 -13.92 -6.40 -15.38
C HIS A 207 -14.57 -7.24 -14.27
N GLU A 208 -13.77 -7.94 -13.43
CA GLU A 208 -14.26 -8.70 -12.27
C GLU A 208 -14.97 -7.80 -11.25
N MET A 209 -14.51 -6.55 -11.10
CA MET A 209 -15.14 -5.54 -10.26
C MET A 209 -16.42 -4.91 -10.89
N GLY A 210 -16.83 -5.36 -12.08
CA GLY A 210 -18.02 -4.83 -12.76
C GLY A 210 -17.83 -3.44 -13.37
N VAL A 211 -16.59 -2.98 -13.55
CA VAL A 211 -16.30 -1.65 -14.08
C VAL A 211 -16.36 -1.66 -15.60
N GLY A 212 -17.38 -1.02 -16.18
CA GLY A 212 -17.57 -0.96 -17.63
C GLY A 212 -16.57 -0.06 -18.35
N GLN A 213 -16.11 1.01 -17.70
CA GLN A 213 -15.11 1.94 -18.23
C GLN A 213 -14.10 2.26 -17.14
N ALA A 214 -12.82 1.98 -17.43
CA ALA A 214 -11.74 2.26 -16.49
C ALA A 214 -11.73 3.74 -16.06
N PRO A 215 -11.61 4.04 -14.75
CA PRO A 215 -11.42 5.40 -14.29
C PRO A 215 -10.18 6.03 -14.91
N GLN A 216 -10.18 7.34 -15.06
CA GLN A 216 -8.97 8.06 -15.50
C GLN A 216 -7.92 8.00 -14.37
N PRO A 217 -6.68 7.59 -14.67
CA PRO A 217 -5.62 7.65 -13.69
C PRO A 217 -5.38 9.08 -13.18
N GLN A 218 -5.08 9.20 -11.90
CA GLN A 218 -4.79 10.49 -11.28
C GLN A 218 -3.43 10.45 -10.57
N PRO A 219 -2.72 11.58 -10.47
CA PRO A 219 -1.36 11.60 -9.91
C PRO A 219 -1.31 11.26 -8.42
N ARG A 220 -2.44 11.37 -7.72
CA ARG A 220 -2.59 11.07 -6.29
C ARG A 220 -4.06 10.96 -5.91
N LEU A 221 -4.35 10.18 -4.88
CA LEU A 221 -5.60 10.23 -4.13
C LEU A 221 -5.40 11.17 -2.93
N THR A 222 -6.34 12.09 -2.72
CA THR A 222 -6.39 12.92 -1.51
C THR A 222 -7.73 12.68 -0.82
N VAL A 223 -7.70 12.17 0.40
CA VAL A 223 -8.88 11.75 1.14
C VAL A 223 -8.77 12.12 2.61
N THR A 224 -9.89 12.46 3.25
CA THR A 224 -10.03 12.60 4.70
C THR A 224 -10.94 11.51 5.22
N ALA A 225 -10.86 11.14 6.50
CA ALA A 225 -11.79 10.17 7.10
C ALA A 225 -13.27 10.54 6.87
N SER A 226 -13.59 11.83 6.81
CA SER A 226 -14.96 12.32 6.57
C SER A 226 -15.37 12.40 5.09
N SER A 227 -14.42 12.25 4.16
CA SER A 227 -14.67 12.30 2.70
C SER A 227 -14.59 10.93 2.02
N VAL A 228 -14.45 9.86 2.80
CA VAL A 228 -14.55 8.49 2.29
C VAL A 228 -15.95 8.30 1.69
N PRO A 229 -16.07 7.85 0.43
CA PRO A 229 -17.36 7.64 -0.20
C PRO A 229 -18.14 6.52 0.50
N GLN A 230 -19.47 6.56 0.38
CA GLN A 230 -20.34 5.50 0.92
C GLN A 230 -20.40 4.27 0.01
N GLU A 231 -20.11 4.46 -1.28
CA GLU A 231 -20.09 3.40 -2.28
C GLU A 231 -18.66 3.06 -2.67
N LEU A 232 -18.41 1.79 -2.99
CA LEU A 232 -17.12 1.33 -3.47
C LEU A 232 -16.68 2.15 -4.69
N THR A 233 -15.50 2.73 -4.58
CA THR A 233 -14.90 3.60 -5.59
C THR A 233 -13.49 3.13 -5.93
N LEU A 234 -13.26 2.82 -7.20
CA LEU A 234 -11.94 2.44 -7.73
C LEU A 234 -11.15 3.68 -8.14
N ILE A 235 -9.91 3.76 -7.66
CA ILE A 235 -9.00 4.87 -7.92
C ILE A 235 -7.74 4.34 -8.61
N LEU A 236 -7.52 4.72 -9.85
CA LEU A 236 -6.27 4.43 -10.55
C LEU A 236 -5.26 5.55 -10.28
N LEU A 237 -4.05 5.17 -9.89
CA LEU A 237 -2.95 6.10 -9.65
C LEU A 237 -1.92 6.02 -10.77
N GLU A 238 -1.45 7.19 -11.22
CA GLU A 238 -0.27 7.28 -12.08
C GLU A 238 0.98 6.87 -11.31
N THR A 239 1.89 6.15 -11.98
CA THR A 239 3.19 5.81 -11.39
C THR A 239 4.11 7.02 -11.40
N ARG A 240 4.47 7.52 -10.23
CA ARG A 240 5.37 8.67 -10.10
C ARG A 240 6.81 8.28 -10.44
N GLY A 241 7.44 9.07 -11.32
CA GLY A 241 8.87 8.90 -11.63
C GLY A 241 9.18 7.89 -12.74
N ARG A 242 8.18 7.43 -13.49
CA ARG A 242 8.39 6.85 -14.83
C ARG A 242 8.30 7.98 -15.84
N GLY A 243 9.43 8.55 -16.20
CA GLY A 243 9.62 9.54 -17.22
C GLY A 243 11.06 9.49 -17.70
#